data_79317b3364e9426f9c5837c24ee20fb9
#
_entry.id   79317b3364e9426f9c5837c24ee20fb9
#
_cell.length_a   1.000
_cell.length_b   1.000
_cell.length_c   1.000
_cell.angle_alpha   90.00
_cell.angle_beta   90.00
_cell.angle_gamma   90.00
#
_symmetry.space_group_name_H-M   'P 1'
#
loop_
_entity.id
_entity.type
_entity.pdbx_description
1 polymer ?
#
loop_
_entity_poly.entity_id
_entity_poly.type
_entity_poly.pdbx_seq_one_letter_code
_entity_poly.pdbx_strand_id
1 'polypeptide(L)'
;MYVSPDDARSDVILAAAATVLGGFAVAFLTRLPLYPQRGLLAMLLGVVWILALTAVVPLLLSRYRGDRAAAFGLDGPRGAWVGGLVLAAPVALVGIVLELFRSGQVTDVLLGRIGTAARLATLFDAAATTTVVAGLRFAALTVGTLALVGFLAVRGREAFRPTDVSLTQLVRTLGMGAAGAALVLGLLRSLGPGRPVPVLVNAVGLAVLVLLADRLVPAGRDVPRAAIVTPVVVVVVAHVFAAGGLFRGDLPLALYTGALAAGTATVIAALALTRDRAWAILPLAVALHWWPTCLSPLALELGAALC
;
A
#
# COMPACT_ATOMS: atom_id res chain seq x y z
N MET A 1 21.77 -7.44 -16.11
CA MET A 1 21.32 -8.51 -17.02
C MET A 1 19.99 -8.05 -17.60
N TYR A 2 19.75 -8.17 -18.87
CA TYR A 2 18.49 -7.74 -19.49
C TYR A 2 17.51 -8.91 -19.43
N VAL A 3 16.37 -8.73 -18.81
CA VAL A 3 15.31 -9.74 -18.77
C VAL A 3 14.53 -9.65 -20.08
N SER A 4 14.27 -10.78 -20.72
CA SER A 4 13.46 -10.78 -21.96
C SER A 4 12.02 -10.30 -21.66
N PRO A 5 11.33 -9.67 -22.64
CA PRO A 5 9.94 -9.25 -22.45
C PRO A 5 9.00 -10.41 -22.06
N ASP A 6 9.22 -11.60 -22.59
CA ASP A 6 8.39 -12.77 -22.29
C ASP A 6 8.66 -13.31 -20.87
N ASP A 7 9.91 -13.31 -20.44
CA ASP A 7 10.26 -13.63 -19.07
C ASP A 7 9.66 -12.62 -18.10
N ALA A 8 9.74 -11.32 -18.41
CA ALA A 8 9.16 -10.28 -17.58
C ALA A 8 7.62 -10.39 -17.49
N ARG A 9 6.94 -10.76 -18.58
CA ARG A 9 5.48 -11.05 -18.58
C ARG A 9 5.17 -12.24 -17.68
N SER A 10 5.94 -13.32 -17.81
CA SER A 10 5.79 -14.51 -16.96
C SER A 10 5.96 -14.18 -15.48
N ASP A 11 6.96 -13.39 -15.14
CA ASP A 11 7.24 -12.93 -13.78
C ASP A 11 6.07 -12.09 -13.22
N VAL A 12 5.50 -11.18 -14.02
CA VAL A 12 4.32 -10.38 -13.66
C VAL A 12 3.12 -11.28 -13.39
N ILE A 13 2.84 -12.24 -14.28
CA ILE A 13 1.70 -13.16 -14.12
C ILE A 13 1.86 -14.00 -12.86
N LEU A 14 3.06 -14.55 -12.61
CA LEU A 14 3.32 -15.38 -11.43
C LEU A 14 3.17 -14.58 -10.13
N ALA A 15 3.74 -13.37 -10.06
CA ALA A 15 3.62 -12.53 -8.87
C ALA A 15 2.17 -12.08 -8.64
N ALA A 16 1.46 -11.69 -9.70
CA ALA A 16 0.05 -11.30 -9.62
C ALA A 16 -0.83 -12.49 -9.19
N ALA A 17 -0.66 -13.66 -9.80
CA ALA A 17 -1.40 -14.86 -9.45
C ALA A 17 -1.14 -15.29 -8.00
N ALA A 18 0.12 -15.29 -7.56
CA ALA A 18 0.48 -15.62 -6.18
C ALA A 18 -0.21 -14.67 -5.18
N THR A 19 -0.22 -13.37 -5.47
CA THR A 19 -0.85 -12.37 -4.58
C THR A 19 -2.38 -12.50 -4.57
N VAL A 20 -3.01 -12.59 -5.74
CA VAL A 20 -4.47 -12.61 -5.85
C VAL A 20 -5.06 -13.96 -5.41
N LEU A 21 -4.59 -15.06 -5.99
CA LEU A 21 -5.10 -16.40 -5.66
C LEU A 21 -4.68 -16.81 -4.26
N GLY A 22 -3.45 -16.50 -3.86
CA GLY A 22 -2.98 -16.74 -2.50
C GLY A 22 -3.77 -15.92 -1.48
N GLY A 23 -4.04 -14.64 -1.76
CA GLY A 23 -4.90 -13.79 -0.92
C GLY A 23 -6.31 -14.35 -0.77
N PHE A 24 -6.90 -14.84 -1.86
CA PHE A 24 -8.17 -15.54 -1.84
C PHE A 24 -8.12 -16.81 -0.97
N ALA A 25 -7.10 -17.65 -1.16
CA ALA A 25 -6.92 -18.86 -0.37
C ALA A 25 -6.78 -18.56 1.13
N VAL A 26 -5.98 -17.55 1.49
CA VAL A 26 -5.83 -17.11 2.89
C VAL A 26 -7.14 -16.58 3.44
N ALA A 27 -7.88 -15.76 2.70
CA ALA A 27 -9.20 -15.27 3.11
C ALA A 27 -10.20 -16.41 3.34
N PHE A 28 -10.11 -17.48 2.58
CA PHE A 28 -10.89 -18.70 2.80
C PHE A 28 -10.41 -19.48 4.03
N LEU A 29 -9.09 -19.76 4.12
CA LEU A 29 -8.49 -20.52 5.23
C LEU A 29 -8.76 -19.86 6.59
N THR A 30 -8.68 -18.54 6.68
CA THR A 30 -8.93 -17.79 7.92
C THR A 30 -10.36 -17.92 8.45
N ARG A 31 -11.28 -18.50 7.67
CA ARG A 31 -12.68 -18.76 8.08
C ARG A 31 -12.93 -20.17 8.56
N LEU A 32 -11.99 -21.06 8.35
CA LEU A 32 -12.13 -22.43 8.83
C LEU A 32 -12.11 -22.45 10.36
N PRO A 33 -12.94 -23.30 11.01
CA PRO A 33 -12.99 -23.39 12.48
C PRO A 33 -11.66 -23.75 13.12
N LEU A 34 -10.79 -24.45 12.39
CA LEU A 34 -9.46 -24.87 12.84
C LEU A 34 -8.41 -23.76 12.75
N TYR A 35 -8.71 -22.65 12.06
CA TYR A 35 -7.76 -21.56 11.93
C TYR A 35 -7.76 -20.72 13.22
N PRO A 36 -6.58 -20.41 13.80
CA PRO A 36 -6.49 -19.63 15.02
C PRO A 36 -6.99 -18.20 14.75
N GLN A 37 -8.08 -17.81 15.40
CA GLN A 37 -8.71 -16.50 15.22
C GLN A 37 -8.10 -15.42 16.12
N ARG A 38 -7.40 -15.79 17.18
CA ARG A 38 -6.84 -14.89 18.19
C ARG A 38 -5.51 -15.42 18.72
N GLY A 39 -4.78 -14.53 19.40
CA GLY A 39 -3.53 -14.87 20.07
C GLY A 39 -2.28 -14.80 19.17
N LEU A 40 -1.15 -15.16 19.76
CA LEU A 40 0.18 -15.06 19.13
C LEU A 40 0.27 -15.85 17.81
N LEU A 41 -0.28 -17.05 17.77
CA LEU A 41 -0.23 -17.90 16.55
C LEU A 41 -0.97 -17.24 15.37
N ALA A 42 -2.17 -16.68 15.60
CA ALA A 42 -2.91 -15.95 14.56
C ALA A 42 -2.10 -14.75 14.01
N MET A 43 -1.47 -14.01 14.91
CA MET A 43 -0.64 -12.85 14.54
C MET A 43 0.59 -13.28 13.73
N LEU A 44 1.30 -14.32 14.14
CA LEU A 44 2.47 -14.85 13.42
C LEU A 44 2.09 -15.41 12.04
N LEU A 45 0.98 -16.14 11.95
CA LEU A 45 0.46 -16.61 10.66
C LEU A 45 0.11 -15.42 9.74
N GLY A 46 -0.47 -14.34 10.28
CA GLY A 46 -0.70 -13.12 9.52
C GLY A 46 0.59 -12.53 8.92
N VAL A 47 1.67 -12.46 9.69
CA VAL A 47 2.99 -12.02 9.21
C VAL A 47 3.50 -12.94 8.10
N VAL A 48 3.42 -14.26 8.29
CA VAL A 48 3.86 -15.26 7.30
C VAL A 48 3.08 -15.10 5.99
N TRP A 49 1.75 -14.96 6.06
CA TRP A 49 0.91 -14.77 4.88
C TRP A 49 1.22 -13.46 4.14
N ILE A 50 1.41 -12.36 4.86
CA ILE A 50 1.80 -11.08 4.24
C ILE A 50 3.09 -11.27 3.45
N LEU A 51 4.14 -11.82 4.06
CA LEU A 51 5.43 -12.03 3.39
C LEU A 51 5.33 -13.03 2.25
N ALA A 52 4.63 -14.16 2.43
CA ALA A 52 4.48 -15.17 1.39
C ALA A 52 3.82 -14.61 0.13
N LEU A 53 2.75 -13.84 0.30
CA LEU A 53 1.97 -13.33 -0.82
C LEU A 53 2.59 -12.11 -1.52
N THR A 54 3.34 -11.29 -0.79
CA THR A 54 3.77 -9.99 -1.31
C THR A 54 5.27 -9.85 -1.49
N ALA A 55 6.09 -10.65 -0.78
CA ALA A 55 7.55 -10.53 -0.85
C ALA A 55 8.24 -11.78 -1.38
N VAL A 56 7.83 -12.98 -0.94
CA VAL A 56 8.58 -14.21 -1.26
C VAL A 56 8.61 -14.47 -2.76
N VAL A 57 7.48 -14.41 -3.46
CA VAL A 57 7.44 -14.68 -4.91
C VAL A 57 8.24 -13.64 -5.70
N PRO A 58 8.04 -12.31 -5.53
CA PRO A 58 8.88 -11.30 -6.15
C PRO A 58 10.37 -11.49 -5.89
N LEU A 59 10.77 -11.77 -4.65
CA LEU A 59 12.18 -11.94 -4.28
C LEU A 59 12.80 -13.20 -4.89
N LEU A 60 12.06 -14.32 -4.92
CA LEU A 60 12.53 -15.56 -5.56
C LEU A 60 12.69 -15.38 -7.07
N LEU A 61 11.74 -14.74 -7.74
CA LEU A 61 11.83 -14.44 -9.17
C LEU A 61 13.03 -13.52 -9.46
N SER A 62 13.21 -12.46 -8.68
CA SER A 62 14.37 -11.56 -8.80
C SER A 62 15.68 -12.29 -8.62
N ARG A 63 15.77 -13.17 -7.60
CA ARG A 63 16.98 -13.99 -7.38
C ARG A 63 17.23 -14.97 -8.52
N TYR A 64 16.19 -15.63 -9.01
CA TYR A 64 16.28 -16.56 -10.14
C TYR A 64 16.75 -15.88 -11.41
N ARG A 65 16.30 -14.65 -11.68
CA ARG A 65 16.73 -13.83 -12.82
C ARG A 65 18.11 -13.18 -12.63
N GLY A 66 18.70 -13.27 -11.44
CA GLY A 66 19.97 -12.63 -11.11
C GLY A 66 19.90 -11.11 -11.05
N ASP A 67 18.75 -10.56 -10.64
CA ASP A 67 18.56 -9.12 -10.52
C ASP A 67 19.50 -8.52 -9.46
N ARG A 68 19.98 -7.32 -9.78
CA ARG A 68 20.72 -6.49 -8.84
C ARG A 68 19.81 -5.40 -8.26
N ALA A 69 20.18 -4.85 -7.11
CA ALA A 69 19.48 -3.72 -6.49
C ALA A 69 19.26 -2.54 -7.47
N ALA A 70 20.18 -2.36 -8.41
CA ALA A 70 20.09 -1.39 -9.51
C ALA A 70 18.84 -1.58 -10.40
N ALA A 71 18.35 -2.80 -10.58
CA ALA A 71 17.15 -3.06 -11.37
C ALA A 71 15.91 -2.39 -10.76
N PHE A 72 15.89 -2.27 -9.43
CA PHE A 72 14.82 -1.65 -8.66
C PHE A 72 15.12 -0.19 -8.26
N GLY A 73 16.16 0.41 -8.85
CA GLY A 73 16.54 1.80 -8.57
C GLY A 73 17.17 2.04 -7.19
N LEU A 74 17.57 0.97 -6.50
CA LEU A 74 18.21 1.04 -5.17
C LEU A 74 19.71 1.37 -5.23
N ASP A 75 20.26 1.61 -6.41
CA ASP A 75 21.60 2.16 -6.65
C ASP A 75 21.62 3.70 -6.71
N GLY A 76 20.44 4.33 -6.73
CA GLY A 76 20.31 5.77 -6.75
C GLY A 76 20.69 6.46 -5.43
N PRO A 77 20.69 7.81 -5.39
CA PRO A 77 21.11 8.58 -4.24
C PRO A 77 20.20 8.29 -3.03
N ARG A 78 20.79 7.86 -1.93
CA ARG A 78 20.05 7.60 -0.68
C ARG A 78 19.33 8.86 -0.15
N GLY A 79 19.81 10.06 -0.49
CA GLY A 79 19.13 11.33 -0.14
C GLY A 79 17.70 11.47 -0.65
N ALA A 80 17.26 10.63 -1.60
CA ALA A 80 15.87 10.59 -2.07
C ALA A 80 14.85 10.24 -0.96
N TRP A 81 15.29 9.66 0.17
CA TRP A 81 14.44 9.40 1.33
C TRP A 81 13.80 10.68 1.90
N VAL A 82 14.46 11.84 1.76
CA VAL A 82 13.89 13.14 2.16
C VAL A 82 12.60 13.42 1.40
N GLY A 83 12.57 13.15 0.08
CA GLY A 83 11.34 13.24 -0.71
C GLY A 83 10.24 12.30 -0.19
N GLY A 84 10.63 11.13 0.32
CA GLY A 84 9.72 10.19 0.98
C GLY A 84 9.13 10.72 2.28
N LEU A 85 9.87 11.49 3.07
CA LEU A 85 9.33 12.17 4.26
C LEU A 85 8.29 13.22 3.89
N VAL A 86 8.52 13.97 2.79
CA VAL A 86 7.53 14.92 2.27
C VAL A 86 6.25 14.21 1.86
N LEU A 87 6.36 13.04 1.22
CA LEU A 87 5.21 12.20 0.85
C LEU A 87 4.54 11.55 2.07
N ALA A 88 5.28 11.27 3.13
CA ALA A 88 4.76 10.73 4.38
C ALA A 88 3.90 11.75 5.16
N ALA A 89 4.17 13.05 5.00
CA ALA A 89 3.50 14.10 5.76
C ALA A 89 1.96 14.11 5.58
N PRO A 90 1.37 14.06 4.37
CA PRO A 90 -0.08 13.99 4.22
C PRO A 90 -0.67 12.70 4.81
N VAL A 91 0.03 11.57 4.75
CA VAL A 91 -0.40 10.31 5.36
C VAL A 91 -0.44 10.44 6.87
N ALA A 92 0.61 11.01 7.46
CA ALA A 92 0.65 11.28 8.91
C ALA A 92 -0.45 12.23 9.33
N LEU A 93 -0.70 13.30 8.57
CA LEU A 93 -1.77 14.26 8.85
C LEU A 93 -3.15 13.58 8.80
N VAL A 94 -3.42 12.75 7.79
CA VAL A 94 -4.64 11.93 7.72
C VAL A 94 -4.78 11.08 8.97
N GLY A 95 -3.73 10.38 9.37
CA GLY A 95 -3.73 9.54 10.57
C GLY A 95 -4.01 10.32 11.85
N ILE A 96 -3.41 11.49 12.00
CA ILE A 96 -3.64 12.39 13.14
C ILE A 96 -5.12 12.84 13.18
N VAL A 97 -5.64 13.33 12.06
CA VAL A 97 -7.04 13.79 11.97
C VAL A 97 -8.01 12.65 12.28
N LEU A 98 -7.78 11.45 11.72
CA LEU A 98 -8.64 10.29 12.00
C LEU A 98 -8.59 9.86 13.47
N GLU A 99 -7.43 9.93 14.10
CA GLU A 99 -7.29 9.63 15.54
C GLU A 99 -8.02 10.66 16.41
N LEU A 100 -7.99 11.94 16.02
CA LEU A 100 -8.77 13.01 16.67
C LEU A 100 -10.27 12.72 16.65
N PHE A 101 -10.79 12.32 15.48
CA PHE A 101 -12.20 11.97 15.36
C PHE A 101 -12.57 10.72 16.15
N ARG A 102 -11.66 9.76 16.24
CA ARG A 102 -11.86 8.51 16.96
C ARG A 102 -11.89 8.73 18.48
N SER A 103 -10.95 9.53 18.99
CA SER A 103 -10.79 9.75 20.44
C SER A 103 -11.77 10.78 21.00
N GLY A 104 -12.35 11.63 20.17
CA GLY A 104 -13.16 12.76 20.62
C GLY A 104 -12.36 13.85 21.37
N GLN A 105 -11.03 13.73 21.37
CA GLN A 105 -10.14 14.51 22.24
C GLN A 105 -9.30 15.51 21.45
N VAL A 106 -9.95 16.53 20.91
CA VAL A 106 -9.23 17.64 20.21
C VAL A 106 -8.19 18.29 21.14
N THR A 107 -8.46 18.36 22.44
CA THR A 107 -7.58 18.92 23.47
C THR A 107 -6.29 18.13 23.65
N ASP A 108 -6.31 16.81 23.57
CA ASP A 108 -5.12 15.97 23.77
C ASP A 108 -4.08 16.09 22.64
N VAL A 109 -4.50 16.51 21.46
CA VAL A 109 -3.59 16.79 20.33
C VAL A 109 -2.84 18.11 20.54
N LEU A 110 -3.54 19.14 21.00
CA LEU A 110 -2.92 20.44 21.29
C LEU A 110 -1.92 20.34 22.47
N LEU A 111 -2.09 19.35 23.35
CA LEU A 111 -1.20 19.09 24.48
C LEU A 111 -0.06 18.10 24.16
N GLY A 112 0.17 17.75 22.88
CA GLY A 112 1.26 16.89 22.45
C GLY A 112 1.02 15.38 22.66
N ARG A 113 -0.18 14.97 23.07
CA ARG A 113 -0.59 13.55 23.14
C ARG A 113 -1.10 13.07 21.77
N ILE A 114 -0.32 13.33 20.74
CA ILE A 114 -0.64 12.89 19.39
C ILE A 114 -0.64 11.36 19.36
N GLY A 115 -1.50 10.75 18.55
CA GLY A 115 -1.62 9.30 18.38
C GLY A 115 -0.31 8.52 18.16
N THR A 116 0.76 9.18 17.68
CA THR A 116 2.13 8.66 17.63
C THR A 116 2.74 8.43 18.99
N ALA A 117 2.60 9.38 19.91
CA ALA A 117 3.13 9.23 21.26
C ALA A 117 2.36 8.17 22.03
N ALA A 118 1.03 8.13 21.90
CA ALA A 118 0.19 7.09 22.47
C ALA A 118 0.50 5.71 21.87
N ARG A 119 0.78 5.61 20.55
CA ARG A 119 1.20 4.35 19.92
C ARG A 119 2.61 3.93 20.31
N LEU A 120 3.54 4.87 20.43
CA LEU A 120 4.86 4.57 20.98
C LEU A 120 4.73 4.09 22.43
N ALA A 121 3.92 4.76 23.26
CA ALA A 121 3.67 4.32 24.62
C ALA A 121 3.03 2.92 24.65
N THR A 122 2.01 2.64 23.83
CA THR A 122 1.40 1.29 23.76
C THR A 122 2.36 0.24 23.20
N LEU A 123 3.30 0.60 22.34
CA LEU A 123 4.37 -0.30 21.88
C LEU A 123 5.33 -0.65 23.04
N PHE A 124 5.59 0.27 23.94
CA PHE A 124 6.46 0.05 25.11
C PHE A 124 5.73 -0.57 26.29
N ASP A 125 4.44 -0.27 26.45
CA ASP A 125 3.60 -0.78 27.56
C ASP A 125 2.96 -2.14 27.25
N ALA A 126 2.85 -2.53 25.98
CA ALA A 126 2.35 -3.84 25.60
C ALA A 126 3.32 -4.94 26.06
N ALA A 127 2.77 -6.09 26.45
CA ALA A 127 3.59 -7.27 26.75
C ALA A 127 4.60 -7.49 25.60
N ALA A 128 5.87 -7.74 25.93
CA ALA A 128 6.99 -7.75 24.97
C ALA A 128 6.72 -8.61 23.72
N THR A 129 6.01 -9.74 23.87
CA THR A 129 5.61 -10.61 22.76
C THR A 129 4.66 -9.92 21.78
N THR A 130 3.69 -9.14 22.24
CA THR A 130 2.73 -8.42 21.40
C THR A 130 3.42 -7.29 20.63
N THR A 131 4.37 -6.62 21.28
CA THR A 131 5.19 -5.55 20.68
C THR A 131 6.08 -6.10 19.57
N VAL A 132 6.74 -7.24 19.79
CA VAL A 132 7.60 -7.88 18.78
C VAL A 132 6.77 -8.30 17.57
N VAL A 133 5.62 -8.92 17.77
CA VAL A 133 4.77 -9.36 16.66
C VAL A 133 4.17 -8.18 15.89
N ALA A 134 3.76 -7.12 16.58
CA ALA A 134 3.32 -5.88 15.93
C ALA A 134 4.45 -5.26 15.09
N GLY A 135 5.68 -5.24 15.60
CA GLY A 135 6.86 -4.80 14.88
C GLY A 135 7.16 -5.66 13.64
N LEU A 136 7.08 -6.99 13.77
CA LEU A 136 7.26 -7.93 12.65
C LEU A 136 6.19 -7.73 11.57
N ARG A 137 4.94 -7.55 11.97
CA ARG A 137 3.84 -7.27 11.03
C ARG A 137 4.05 -5.95 10.28
N PHE A 138 4.42 -4.92 10.98
CA PHE A 138 4.77 -3.63 10.40
C PHE A 138 5.92 -3.75 9.37
N ALA A 139 7.00 -4.44 9.74
CA ALA A 139 8.12 -4.71 8.86
C ALA A 139 7.69 -5.54 7.64
N ALA A 140 6.86 -6.56 7.83
CA ALA A 140 6.34 -7.39 6.76
C ALA A 140 5.49 -6.59 5.76
N LEU A 141 4.61 -5.72 6.23
CA LEU A 141 3.80 -4.83 5.38
C LEU A 141 4.68 -3.85 4.59
N THR A 142 5.68 -3.26 5.25
CA THR A 142 6.61 -2.34 4.59
C THR A 142 7.42 -3.05 3.51
N VAL A 143 8.02 -4.20 3.83
CA VAL A 143 8.78 -5.01 2.87
C VAL A 143 7.89 -5.52 1.75
N GLY A 144 6.70 -6.02 2.07
CA GLY A 144 5.72 -6.51 1.10
C GLY A 144 5.29 -5.43 0.11
N THR A 145 5.04 -4.21 0.59
CA THR A 145 4.70 -3.07 -0.28
C THR A 145 5.84 -2.76 -1.26
N LEU A 146 7.08 -2.69 -0.76
CA LEU A 146 8.26 -2.45 -1.60
C LEU A 146 8.47 -3.57 -2.61
N ALA A 147 8.40 -4.82 -2.15
CA ALA A 147 8.66 -5.99 -2.98
C ALA A 147 7.59 -6.16 -4.06
N LEU A 148 6.29 -6.16 -3.69
CA LEU A 148 5.22 -6.41 -4.65
C LEU A 148 5.05 -5.27 -5.66
N VAL A 149 4.77 -4.05 -5.17
CA VAL A 149 4.44 -2.93 -6.05
C VAL A 149 5.65 -2.50 -6.87
N GLY A 150 6.83 -2.46 -6.25
CA GLY A 150 8.08 -2.14 -6.94
C GLY A 150 8.44 -3.18 -8.00
N PHE A 151 8.34 -4.48 -7.68
CA PHE A 151 8.61 -5.57 -8.62
C PHE A 151 7.66 -5.53 -9.81
N LEU A 152 6.34 -5.45 -9.56
CA LEU A 152 5.34 -5.40 -10.64
C LEU A 152 5.52 -4.18 -11.55
N ALA A 153 5.89 -3.01 -10.98
CA ALA A 153 6.17 -1.82 -11.77
C ALA A 153 7.39 -2.00 -12.68
N VAL A 154 8.50 -2.50 -12.13
CA VAL A 154 9.74 -2.70 -12.89
C VAL A 154 9.56 -3.77 -13.96
N ARG A 155 8.98 -4.92 -13.61
CA ARG A 155 8.69 -5.99 -14.59
C ARG A 155 7.64 -5.57 -15.63
N GLY A 156 6.63 -4.80 -15.24
CA GLY A 156 5.67 -4.23 -16.19
C GLY A 156 6.33 -3.30 -17.21
N ARG A 157 7.35 -2.53 -16.81
CA ARG A 157 8.15 -1.73 -17.73
C ARG A 157 8.96 -2.58 -18.72
N GLU A 158 9.52 -3.70 -18.25
CA GLU A 158 10.32 -4.59 -19.09
C GLU A 158 9.46 -5.46 -20.03
N ALA A 159 8.27 -5.84 -19.58
CA ALA A 159 7.34 -6.72 -20.29
C ALA A 159 6.63 -6.04 -21.48
N PHE A 160 6.48 -4.73 -21.45
CA PHE A 160 5.68 -3.99 -22.43
C PHE A 160 6.46 -2.86 -23.07
N ARG A 161 6.08 -2.52 -24.31
CA ARG A 161 6.69 -1.39 -25.03
C ARG A 161 6.25 -0.06 -24.40
N PRO A 162 7.13 0.95 -24.38
CA PRO A 162 6.75 2.30 -23.99
C PRO A 162 5.56 2.80 -24.84
N THR A 163 4.70 3.57 -24.20
CA THR A 163 3.57 4.27 -24.85
C THR A 163 3.86 5.76 -24.78
N ASP A 164 3.23 6.56 -25.66
CA ASP A 164 3.41 8.02 -25.69
C ASP A 164 2.73 8.73 -24.50
N VAL A 165 2.80 8.13 -23.32
CA VAL A 165 2.20 8.66 -22.10
C VAL A 165 3.27 8.88 -21.06
N SER A 166 3.40 10.11 -20.58
CA SER A 166 4.37 10.45 -19.57
C SER A 166 4.00 9.86 -18.20
N LEU A 167 5.02 9.49 -17.43
CA LEU A 167 4.84 8.96 -16.08
C LEU A 167 4.06 9.93 -15.18
N THR A 168 4.33 11.23 -15.26
CA THR A 168 3.61 12.27 -14.50
C THR A 168 2.12 12.31 -14.88
N GLN A 169 1.79 12.20 -16.16
CA GLN A 169 0.40 12.15 -16.61
C GLN A 169 -0.32 10.91 -16.07
N LEU A 170 0.34 9.74 -16.07
CA LEU A 170 -0.24 8.51 -15.48
C LEU A 170 -0.47 8.66 -13.98
N VAL A 171 0.51 9.19 -13.24
CA VAL A 171 0.39 9.43 -11.78
C VAL A 171 -0.79 10.35 -11.50
N ARG A 172 -0.89 11.46 -12.21
CA ARG A 172 -1.97 12.43 -12.02
C ARG A 172 -3.32 11.82 -12.37
N THR A 173 -3.45 11.19 -13.54
CA THR A 173 -4.74 10.66 -14.02
C THR A 173 -5.23 9.50 -13.16
N LEU A 174 -4.38 8.50 -12.92
CA LEU A 174 -4.76 7.33 -12.13
C LEU A 174 -4.88 7.67 -10.64
N GLY A 175 -3.95 8.44 -10.09
CA GLY A 175 -3.96 8.80 -8.68
C GLY A 175 -5.13 9.72 -8.32
N MET A 176 -5.39 10.76 -9.10
CA MET A 176 -6.54 11.66 -8.88
C MET A 176 -7.86 10.98 -9.20
N GLY A 177 -7.89 10.12 -10.23
CA GLY A 177 -9.04 9.26 -10.52
C GLY A 177 -9.37 8.33 -9.35
N ALA A 178 -8.36 7.73 -8.73
CA ALA A 178 -8.51 6.89 -7.55
C ALA A 178 -9.01 7.69 -6.33
N ALA A 179 -8.49 8.89 -6.09
CA ALA A 179 -8.95 9.77 -5.03
C ALA A 179 -10.42 10.20 -5.23
N GLY A 180 -10.80 10.54 -6.46
CA GLY A 180 -12.19 10.85 -6.83
C GLY A 180 -13.12 9.66 -6.66
N ALA A 181 -12.70 8.47 -7.11
CA ALA A 181 -13.46 7.24 -6.93
C ALA A 181 -13.64 6.89 -5.44
N ALA A 182 -12.58 7.01 -4.64
CA ALA A 182 -12.66 6.81 -3.20
C ALA A 182 -13.62 7.81 -2.54
N LEU A 183 -13.59 9.08 -2.94
CA LEU A 183 -14.52 10.08 -2.43
C LEU A 183 -15.97 9.70 -2.74
N VAL A 184 -16.28 9.39 -4.00
CA VAL A 184 -17.65 9.03 -4.42
C VAL A 184 -18.13 7.75 -3.73
N LEU A 185 -17.35 6.67 -3.76
CA LEU A 185 -17.69 5.39 -3.12
C LEU A 185 -17.85 5.52 -1.62
N GLY A 186 -16.96 6.30 -0.98
CA GLY A 186 -17.03 6.53 0.44
C GLY A 186 -18.23 7.39 0.85
N LEU A 187 -18.56 8.43 0.08
CA LEU A 187 -19.76 9.24 0.33
C LEU A 187 -21.04 8.43 0.12
N LEU A 188 -21.12 7.60 -0.94
CA LEU A 188 -22.25 6.69 -1.14
C LEU A 188 -22.42 5.75 0.06
N ARG A 189 -21.31 5.20 0.58
CA ARG A 189 -21.33 4.38 1.79
C ARG A 189 -21.80 5.17 3.03
N SER A 190 -21.47 6.45 3.11
CA SER A 190 -21.83 7.34 4.24
C SER A 190 -23.28 7.78 4.24
N LEU A 191 -24.04 7.54 3.16
CA LEU A 191 -25.51 7.76 3.14
C LEU A 191 -26.25 6.78 4.05
N GLY A 192 -25.62 5.66 4.43
CA GLY A 192 -26.05 4.80 5.54
C GLY A 192 -25.57 5.33 6.90
N PRO A 193 -25.49 4.50 7.93
CA PRO A 193 -24.99 4.89 9.26
C PRO A 193 -23.48 5.19 9.29
N GLY A 194 -22.89 5.57 8.17
CA GLY A 194 -21.48 5.83 7.99
C GLY A 194 -21.03 7.19 8.52
N ARG A 195 -19.70 7.36 8.62
CA ARG A 195 -19.07 8.60 9.07
C ARG A 195 -18.42 9.30 7.86
N PRO A 196 -18.96 10.41 7.34
CA PRO A 196 -18.45 11.07 6.14
C PRO A 196 -17.04 11.68 6.32
N VAL A 197 -16.68 12.07 7.54
CA VAL A 197 -15.41 12.75 7.81
C VAL A 197 -14.20 11.86 7.52
N PRO A 198 -14.10 10.61 8.00
CA PRO A 198 -13.00 9.72 7.65
C PRO A 198 -12.84 9.51 6.14
N VAL A 199 -13.97 9.41 5.42
CA VAL A 199 -13.97 9.27 3.96
C VAL A 199 -13.34 10.48 3.28
N LEU A 200 -13.79 11.67 3.65
CA LEU A 200 -13.28 12.93 3.10
C LEU A 200 -11.79 13.09 3.39
N VAL A 201 -11.37 12.85 4.63
CA VAL A 201 -9.98 13.01 5.07
C VAL A 201 -9.04 12.07 4.31
N ASN A 202 -9.41 10.78 4.14
CA ASN A 202 -8.60 9.84 3.38
C ASN A 202 -8.53 10.22 1.88
N ALA A 203 -9.64 10.61 1.27
CA ALA A 203 -9.66 10.98 -0.15
C ALA A 203 -8.86 12.26 -0.42
N VAL A 204 -8.98 13.27 0.43
CA VAL A 204 -8.19 14.51 0.35
C VAL A 204 -6.71 14.22 0.59
N GLY A 205 -6.40 13.40 1.60
CA GLY A 205 -5.01 12.99 1.88
C GLY A 205 -4.37 12.28 0.71
N LEU A 206 -5.12 11.38 0.04
CA LEU A 206 -4.65 10.74 -1.18
C LEU A 206 -4.43 11.74 -2.32
N ALA A 207 -5.35 12.67 -2.52
CA ALA A 207 -5.19 13.70 -3.56
C ALA A 207 -3.92 14.54 -3.31
N VAL A 208 -3.68 14.97 -2.07
CA VAL A 208 -2.46 15.70 -1.70
C VAL A 208 -1.22 14.85 -1.92
N LEU A 209 -1.24 13.58 -1.52
CA LEU A 209 -0.13 12.65 -1.75
C LEU A 209 0.20 12.52 -3.25
N VAL A 210 -0.81 12.39 -4.09
CA VAL A 210 -0.65 12.30 -5.56
C VAL A 210 -0.07 13.60 -6.13
N LEU A 211 -0.54 14.76 -5.70
CA LEU A 211 -0.02 16.06 -6.15
C LEU A 211 1.44 16.27 -5.74
N LEU A 212 1.83 15.85 -4.55
CA LEU A 212 3.22 15.89 -4.11
C LEU A 212 4.09 14.90 -4.90
N ALA A 213 3.59 13.69 -5.14
CA ALA A 213 4.30 12.70 -5.97
C ALA A 213 4.50 13.19 -7.41
N ASP A 214 3.50 13.84 -8.00
CA ASP A 214 3.60 14.45 -9.33
C ASP A 214 4.75 15.49 -9.42
N ARG A 215 5.03 16.21 -8.33
CA ARG A 215 6.17 17.16 -8.24
C ARG A 215 7.53 16.46 -8.09
N LEU A 216 7.55 15.26 -7.53
CA LEU A 216 8.78 14.50 -7.32
C LEU A 216 9.16 13.64 -8.53
N VAL A 217 8.19 13.25 -9.34
CA VAL A 217 8.43 12.45 -10.54
C VAL A 217 8.95 13.35 -11.67
N PRO A 218 10.06 13.01 -12.34
CA PRO A 218 10.60 13.82 -13.44
C PRO A 218 9.63 13.92 -14.61
N ALA A 219 9.45 15.11 -15.13
CA ALA A 219 8.67 15.31 -16.34
C ALA A 219 9.32 14.66 -17.57
N GLY A 220 8.51 14.22 -18.53
CA GLY A 220 8.99 13.74 -19.83
C GLY A 220 9.53 12.32 -19.84
N ARG A 221 9.32 11.52 -18.78
CA ARG A 221 9.68 10.11 -18.78
C ARG A 221 8.53 9.26 -19.28
N ASP A 222 8.69 8.70 -20.47
CA ASP A 222 7.72 7.77 -21.06
C ASP A 222 7.88 6.37 -20.49
N VAL A 223 6.77 5.77 -20.10
CA VAL A 223 6.72 4.42 -19.54
C VAL A 223 5.54 3.65 -20.15
N PRO A 224 5.63 2.32 -20.25
CA PRO A 224 4.47 1.51 -20.60
C PRO A 224 3.36 1.74 -19.55
N ARG A 225 2.13 1.95 -20.01
CA ARG A 225 0.97 2.07 -19.09
C ARG A 225 0.87 0.88 -18.14
N ALA A 226 1.19 -0.31 -18.65
CA ALA A 226 1.19 -1.53 -17.87
C ALA A 226 2.10 -1.48 -16.63
N ALA A 227 3.19 -0.73 -16.67
CA ALA A 227 4.10 -0.59 -15.52
C ALA A 227 3.42 0.06 -14.28
N ILE A 228 2.40 0.88 -14.49
CA ILE A 228 1.60 1.46 -13.40
C ILE A 228 0.28 0.70 -13.23
N VAL A 229 -0.40 0.36 -14.32
CA VAL A 229 -1.73 -0.28 -14.25
C VAL A 229 -1.65 -1.66 -13.61
N THR A 230 -0.62 -2.46 -13.91
CA THR A 230 -0.51 -3.82 -13.38
C THR A 230 -0.45 -3.86 -11.85
N PRO A 231 0.48 -3.18 -11.16
CA PRO A 231 0.49 -3.17 -9.69
C PRO A 231 -0.80 -2.60 -9.11
N VAL A 232 -1.40 -1.59 -9.73
CA VAL A 232 -2.68 -1.02 -9.30
C VAL A 232 -3.80 -2.06 -9.37
N VAL A 233 -3.94 -2.76 -10.49
CA VAL A 233 -4.97 -3.80 -10.67
C VAL A 233 -4.77 -4.94 -9.67
N VAL A 234 -3.53 -5.42 -9.50
CA VAL A 234 -3.22 -6.50 -8.54
C VAL A 234 -3.59 -6.08 -7.12
N VAL A 235 -3.25 -4.87 -6.72
CA VAL A 235 -3.57 -4.34 -5.39
C VAL A 235 -5.08 -4.19 -5.19
N VAL A 236 -5.82 -3.63 -6.18
CA VAL A 236 -7.29 -3.49 -6.10
C VAL A 236 -7.97 -4.83 -6.02
N VAL A 237 -7.59 -5.79 -6.88
CA VAL A 237 -8.17 -7.13 -6.89
C VAL A 237 -7.86 -7.85 -5.56
N ALA A 238 -6.64 -7.75 -5.06
CA ALA A 238 -6.27 -8.30 -3.75
C ALA A 238 -7.11 -7.69 -2.62
N HIS A 239 -7.41 -6.38 -2.65
CA HIS A 239 -8.30 -5.74 -1.69
C HIS A 239 -9.74 -6.24 -1.78
N VAL A 240 -10.29 -6.35 -2.99
CA VAL A 240 -11.67 -6.83 -3.19
C VAL A 240 -11.81 -8.28 -2.69
N PHE A 241 -10.82 -9.13 -2.94
CA PHE A 241 -10.87 -10.54 -2.52
C PHE A 241 -10.44 -10.73 -1.07
N ALA A 242 -9.29 -10.19 -0.66
CA ALA A 242 -8.69 -10.46 0.65
C ALA A 242 -9.25 -9.58 1.78
N ALA A 243 -9.54 -8.30 1.51
CA ALA A 243 -10.15 -7.40 2.51
C ALA A 243 -11.63 -7.71 2.80
N GLY A 244 -12.17 -8.72 2.11
CA GLY A 244 -13.42 -9.30 2.54
C GLY A 244 -14.66 -8.74 1.89
N GLY A 245 -14.54 -7.95 0.82
CA GLY A 245 -15.71 -7.47 0.10
C GLY A 245 -16.64 -8.60 -0.35
N LEU A 246 -16.07 -9.65 -0.95
CA LEU A 246 -16.81 -10.83 -1.37
C LEU A 246 -17.26 -11.72 -0.20
N PHE A 247 -16.44 -11.84 0.85
CA PHE A 247 -16.68 -12.78 1.94
C PHE A 247 -17.31 -12.17 3.18
N ARG A 248 -17.17 -10.86 3.38
CA ARG A 248 -17.75 -10.14 4.53
C ARG A 248 -19.06 -9.44 4.19
N GLY A 249 -19.46 -9.42 2.92
CA GLY A 249 -20.69 -8.77 2.45
C GLY A 249 -20.60 -7.22 2.41
N ASP A 250 -19.41 -6.64 2.65
CA ASP A 250 -19.22 -5.18 2.58
C ASP A 250 -18.43 -4.80 1.31
N LEU A 251 -19.02 -5.08 0.16
CA LEU A 251 -18.46 -4.71 -1.14
C LEU A 251 -18.19 -3.20 -1.27
N PRO A 252 -19.08 -2.29 -0.80
CA PRO A 252 -18.81 -0.86 -0.82
C PRO A 252 -17.54 -0.46 -0.08
N LEU A 253 -17.26 -1.07 1.09
CA LEU A 253 -16.02 -0.84 1.82
C LEU A 253 -14.81 -1.33 1.04
N ALA A 254 -14.89 -2.54 0.46
CA ALA A 254 -13.78 -3.11 -0.30
C ALA A 254 -13.46 -2.29 -1.56
N LEU A 255 -14.46 -1.77 -2.25
CA LEU A 255 -14.27 -0.88 -3.40
C LEU A 255 -13.69 0.47 -2.99
N TYR A 256 -14.17 1.06 -1.89
CA TYR A 256 -13.64 2.30 -1.36
C TYR A 256 -12.16 2.17 -0.96
N THR A 257 -11.82 1.15 -0.18
CA THR A 257 -10.43 0.92 0.24
C THR A 257 -9.53 0.48 -0.91
N GLY A 258 -10.09 -0.27 -1.87
CA GLY A 258 -9.42 -0.61 -3.12
C GLY A 258 -9.08 0.63 -3.95
N ALA A 259 -9.96 1.62 -4.02
CA ALA A 259 -9.70 2.89 -4.70
C ALA A 259 -8.57 3.68 -4.00
N LEU A 260 -8.59 3.77 -2.66
CA LEU A 260 -7.50 4.40 -1.92
C LEU A 260 -6.16 3.68 -2.15
N ALA A 261 -6.16 2.36 -2.10
CA ALA A 261 -4.99 1.53 -2.35
C ALA A 261 -4.47 1.67 -3.79
N ALA A 262 -5.37 1.83 -4.77
CA ALA A 262 -5.01 2.10 -6.17
C ALA A 262 -4.18 3.38 -6.32
N GLY A 263 -4.63 4.46 -5.69
CA GLY A 263 -3.92 5.73 -5.73
C GLY A 263 -2.54 5.66 -5.08
N THR A 264 -2.44 5.02 -3.92
CA THR A 264 -1.16 4.81 -3.21
C THR A 264 -0.22 3.89 -4.00
N ALA A 265 -0.74 2.80 -4.56
CA ALA A 265 0.04 1.90 -5.43
C ALA A 265 0.57 2.64 -6.68
N THR A 266 -0.24 3.55 -7.25
CA THR A 266 0.20 4.42 -8.36
C THR A 266 1.43 5.26 -7.97
N VAL A 267 1.40 5.90 -6.80
CA VAL A 267 2.52 6.70 -6.30
C VAL A 267 3.77 5.84 -6.09
N ILE A 268 3.62 4.69 -5.41
CA ILE A 268 4.74 3.79 -5.13
C ILE A 268 5.35 3.23 -6.43
N ALA A 269 4.50 2.80 -7.37
CA ALA A 269 4.96 2.31 -8.67
C ALA A 269 5.73 3.38 -9.45
N ALA A 270 5.25 4.63 -9.44
CA ALA A 270 5.93 5.73 -10.09
C ALA A 270 7.32 6.02 -9.48
N LEU A 271 7.43 5.98 -8.15
CA LEU A 271 8.71 6.13 -7.45
C LEU A 271 9.66 4.98 -7.78
N ALA A 272 9.17 3.74 -7.83
CA ALA A 272 9.96 2.56 -8.20
C ALA A 272 10.50 2.63 -9.64
N LEU A 273 9.73 3.23 -10.55
CA LEU A 273 10.15 3.44 -11.94
C LEU A 273 11.17 4.57 -12.08
N THR A 274 11.34 5.38 -11.06
CA THR A 274 12.27 6.52 -11.06
C THR A 274 13.52 6.17 -10.24
N ARG A 275 14.62 5.81 -10.91
CA ARG A 275 15.88 5.37 -10.25
C ARG A 275 16.31 6.26 -9.11
N ASP A 276 16.23 7.58 -9.31
CA ASP A 276 16.68 8.56 -8.33
C ASP A 276 15.71 8.75 -7.16
N ARG A 277 14.54 8.11 -7.19
CA ARG A 277 13.46 8.31 -6.21
C ARG A 277 13.02 7.02 -5.51
N ALA A 278 13.56 5.86 -5.89
CA ALA A 278 13.17 4.57 -5.28
C ALA A 278 13.30 4.56 -3.75
N TRP A 279 14.33 5.20 -3.19
CA TRP A 279 14.50 5.34 -1.75
C TRP A 279 13.41 6.16 -1.05
N ALA A 280 12.65 7.01 -1.80
CA ALA A 280 11.52 7.73 -1.24
C ALA A 280 10.35 6.83 -0.85
N ILE A 281 10.29 5.61 -1.40
CA ILE A 281 9.25 4.63 -1.06
C ILE A 281 9.33 4.21 0.41
N LEU A 282 10.55 4.09 0.96
CA LEU A 282 10.72 3.57 2.32
C LEU A 282 10.02 4.41 3.39
N PRO A 283 10.28 5.72 3.56
CA PRO A 283 9.56 6.52 4.55
C PRO A 283 8.06 6.63 4.25
N LEU A 284 7.66 6.64 2.97
CA LEU A 284 6.25 6.61 2.60
C LEU A 284 5.59 5.30 3.06
N ALA A 285 6.18 4.14 2.77
CA ALA A 285 5.65 2.84 3.18
C ALA A 285 5.59 2.72 4.71
N VAL A 286 6.60 3.24 5.42
CA VAL A 286 6.58 3.33 6.88
C VAL A 286 5.37 4.12 7.35
N ALA A 287 5.11 5.31 6.80
CA ALA A 287 3.97 6.13 7.20
C ALA A 287 2.63 5.45 6.90
N LEU A 288 2.49 4.83 5.71
CA LEU A 288 1.28 4.13 5.30
C LEU A 288 0.86 2.98 6.25
N HIS A 289 1.83 2.32 6.86
CA HIS A 289 1.56 1.20 7.76
C HIS A 289 1.61 1.57 9.23
N TRP A 290 2.27 2.68 9.58
CA TRP A 290 2.34 3.18 10.95
C TRP A 290 1.07 3.88 11.40
N TRP A 291 0.54 4.76 10.55
CA TRP A 291 -0.64 5.54 10.88
C TRP A 291 -1.94 4.76 10.61
N PRO A 292 -2.99 4.96 11.43
CA PRO A 292 -4.30 4.31 11.24
C PRO A 292 -5.06 4.95 10.07
N THR A 293 -4.56 4.78 8.86
CA THR A 293 -5.19 5.29 7.65
C THR A 293 -5.67 4.14 6.76
N CYS A 294 -6.61 4.43 5.86
CA CYS A 294 -7.05 3.49 4.85
C CYS A 294 -6.20 3.56 3.56
N LEU A 295 -5.09 4.29 3.60
CA LEU A 295 -4.22 4.54 2.44
C LEU A 295 -3.22 3.41 2.18
N SER A 296 -3.14 2.40 3.03
CA SER A 296 -2.20 1.30 2.83
C SER A 296 -2.54 0.49 1.57
N PRO A 297 -1.59 0.24 0.66
CA PRO A 297 -1.82 -0.59 -0.53
C PRO A 297 -1.94 -2.09 -0.19
N LEU A 298 -1.54 -2.51 1.00
CA LEU A 298 -1.59 -3.91 1.46
C LEU A 298 -2.47 -4.11 2.69
N ALA A 299 -3.42 -3.24 2.95
CA ALA A 299 -4.34 -3.36 4.09
C ALA A 299 -5.26 -4.60 3.93
N LEU A 300 -4.67 -5.79 3.98
CA LEU A 300 -5.37 -7.07 3.90
C LEU A 300 -6.22 -7.36 5.15
N GLU A 301 -6.01 -6.60 6.22
CA GLU A 301 -6.77 -6.69 7.47
C GLU A 301 -7.17 -5.28 7.91
N LEU A 302 -8.18 -4.76 7.29
CA LEU A 302 -8.75 -3.51 7.75
C LEU A 302 -9.53 -3.76 9.03
N GLY A 303 -9.03 -3.18 10.10
CA GLY A 303 -9.92 -2.80 11.18
C GLY A 303 -10.98 -1.88 10.57
N ALA A 304 -12.12 -2.43 10.17
CA ALA A 304 -13.21 -1.74 9.49
C ALA A 304 -13.74 -0.51 10.26
N ALA A 305 -13.25 -0.27 11.45
CA ALA A 305 -13.66 0.81 12.34
C ALA A 305 -13.17 2.20 11.89
N LEU A 306 -12.12 2.29 11.05
CA LEU A 306 -11.51 3.57 10.66
C LEU A 306 -11.78 3.92 9.19
N CYS A 307 -12.19 2.95 8.41
CA CYS A 307 -12.56 3.09 7.01
C CYS A 307 -14.06 2.96 6.83
#